data_fd3fba81e2232b56b6c8732fd0d9f397
#
_entry.id   fd3fba81e2232b56b6c8732fd0d9f397
#
_cell.length_a   1.000
_cell.length_b   1.000
_cell.length_c   1.000
_cell.angle_alpha   90.00
_cell.angle_beta   90.00
_cell.angle_gamma   90.00
#
_symmetry.space_group_name_H-M   'P 1'
#
loop_
_entity.id
_entity.type
_entity.pdbx_description
1 polymer ?
#
loop_
_entity_poly.entity_id
_entity_poly.type
_entity_poly.pdbx_seq_one_letter_code
_entity_poly.pdbx_strand_id
1 'polypeptide(L)'
;MTLGSRVTTLESGNAAEADASSRGWFVGDLAGWAAERGESFDPSSTPRQSADVQVKWFVHPPGHARAGWAEPDRCISLCVLLDGEMRCDFRSRDGVEEPVRLTRRGDYVIWHGPSWAHTWRTESGCTILTVRWPVGEALKQR
;
A
#
# COMPACT_ATOMS: atom_id res chain seq x y z
N MET A 1 -2.17 2.25 -35.88
CA MET A 1 -1.56 2.47 -34.56
C MET A 1 -0.10 2.87 -34.74
N THR A 2 0.30 3.90 -34.06
CA THR A 2 1.68 4.37 -34.09
C THR A 2 2.50 3.61 -33.07
N LEU A 3 3.65 3.07 -33.47
CA LEU A 3 4.49 2.29 -32.57
C LEU A 3 4.99 3.12 -31.38
N GLY A 4 5.32 4.39 -31.59
CA GLY A 4 5.80 5.26 -30.53
C GLY A 4 4.78 5.64 -29.48
N SER A 5 3.47 5.47 -29.78
CA SER A 5 2.40 5.76 -28.83
C SER A 5 1.74 4.51 -28.28
N ARG A 6 2.31 3.36 -28.55
CA ARG A 6 1.74 2.10 -28.12
C ARG A 6 1.91 1.93 -26.62
N VAL A 7 0.80 1.58 -25.96
CA VAL A 7 0.81 1.25 -24.53
C VAL A 7 1.58 -0.05 -24.32
N THR A 8 2.40 -0.09 -23.27
CA THR A 8 3.05 -1.32 -22.83
C THR A 8 2.00 -2.21 -22.19
N THR A 9 1.67 -3.34 -22.85
CA THR A 9 0.62 -4.25 -22.36
C THR A 9 1.17 -5.45 -21.61
N LEU A 10 2.48 -5.62 -21.60
CA LEU A 10 3.15 -6.68 -20.88
C LEU A 10 4.39 -6.11 -20.20
N GLU A 11 4.48 -6.31 -18.90
CA GLU A 11 5.62 -5.85 -18.12
C GLU A 11 5.95 -6.92 -17.09
N SER A 12 7.23 -7.17 -16.88
CA SER A 12 7.72 -8.04 -15.83
C SER A 12 8.91 -7.38 -15.15
N GLY A 13 9.12 -7.70 -13.89
CA GLY A 13 10.22 -7.11 -13.15
C GLY A 13 10.18 -7.52 -11.68
N ASN A 14 10.93 -6.79 -10.88
CA ASN A 14 10.99 -7.02 -9.44
C ASN A 14 10.33 -5.84 -8.75
N ALA A 15 9.31 -6.12 -7.94
CA ALA A 15 8.55 -5.06 -7.25
C ALA A 15 9.44 -4.23 -6.31
N ALA A 16 10.47 -4.83 -5.74
CA ALA A 16 11.39 -4.11 -4.86
C ALA A 16 12.22 -3.07 -5.60
N GLU A 17 12.34 -3.20 -6.92
CA GLU A 17 13.14 -2.30 -7.77
C GLU A 17 12.28 -1.40 -8.65
N ALA A 18 10.98 -1.66 -8.70
CA ALA A 18 10.10 -1.05 -9.70
C ALA A 18 9.91 0.46 -9.50
N ASP A 19 9.93 0.93 -8.25
CA ASP A 19 9.74 2.36 -7.99
C ASP A 19 10.25 2.76 -6.62
N ALA A 20 11.55 2.97 -6.53
CA ALA A 20 12.19 3.37 -5.27
C ALA A 20 11.72 4.75 -4.78
N SER A 21 11.31 5.64 -5.68
CA SER A 21 10.91 6.99 -5.32
C SER A 21 9.51 7.07 -4.73
N SER A 22 8.69 6.06 -4.91
CA SER A 22 7.30 6.00 -4.45
C SER A 22 7.13 5.24 -3.14
N ARG A 23 8.20 5.02 -2.40
CA ARG A 23 8.16 4.32 -1.12
C ARG A 23 7.58 2.91 -1.22
N GLY A 24 7.88 2.22 -2.32
CA GLY A 24 7.43 0.87 -2.54
C GLY A 24 6.11 0.72 -3.28
N TRP A 25 5.38 1.80 -3.52
CA TRP A 25 4.17 1.75 -4.32
C TRP A 25 4.54 1.53 -5.78
N PHE A 26 4.18 0.38 -6.33
CA PHE A 26 4.52 0.05 -7.72
C PHE A 26 3.30 -0.13 -8.63
N VAL A 27 2.10 -0.15 -8.06
CA VAL A 27 0.83 -0.05 -8.78
C VAL A 27 0.02 1.06 -8.12
N GLY A 28 -0.57 1.93 -8.91
CA GLY A 28 -1.41 2.99 -8.39
C GLY A 28 -1.40 4.20 -9.32
N ASP A 29 -1.71 5.36 -8.78
CA ASP A 29 -1.70 6.61 -9.55
C ASP A 29 -0.29 7.15 -9.69
N LEU A 30 0.52 6.44 -10.46
CA LEU A 30 1.93 6.78 -10.66
C LEU A 30 2.08 8.18 -11.28
N ALA A 31 1.19 8.53 -12.21
CA ALA A 31 1.21 9.85 -12.84
C ALA A 31 0.93 10.96 -11.82
N GLY A 32 -0.08 10.77 -10.94
CA GLY A 32 -0.40 11.74 -9.91
C GLY A 32 0.72 11.89 -8.89
N TRP A 33 1.30 10.79 -8.46
CA TRP A 33 2.43 10.84 -7.52
C TRP A 33 3.66 11.51 -8.12
N ALA A 34 3.94 11.26 -9.41
CA ALA A 34 5.02 11.94 -10.10
C ALA A 34 4.77 13.45 -10.17
N ALA A 35 3.53 13.84 -10.48
CA ALA A 35 3.16 15.25 -10.54
C ALA A 35 3.36 15.96 -9.18
N GLU A 36 3.06 15.29 -8.09
CA GLU A 36 3.28 15.83 -6.75
C GLU A 36 4.77 16.09 -6.46
N ARG A 37 5.65 15.35 -7.12
CA ARG A 37 7.10 15.53 -7.00
C ARG A 37 7.66 16.49 -8.05
N GLY A 38 6.81 17.08 -8.89
CA GLY A 38 7.26 17.92 -9.98
C GLY A 38 7.87 17.16 -11.16
N GLU A 39 7.58 15.87 -11.26
CA GLU A 39 8.10 15.01 -12.32
C GLU A 39 7.00 14.73 -13.34
N SER A 40 7.39 14.46 -14.59
CA SER A 40 6.43 14.03 -15.60
C SER A 40 6.42 12.51 -15.70
N PHE A 41 5.26 11.95 -15.97
CA PHE A 41 5.06 10.53 -16.10
C PHE A 41 3.93 10.28 -17.11
N ASP A 42 4.21 9.46 -18.11
CA ASP A 42 3.20 9.07 -19.09
C ASP A 42 2.40 7.87 -18.54
N PRO A 43 1.11 8.05 -18.20
CA PRO A 43 0.32 6.96 -17.66
C PRO A 43 0.13 5.79 -18.61
N SER A 44 0.36 5.99 -19.91
CA SER A 44 0.26 4.91 -20.89
C SER A 44 1.55 4.11 -21.04
N SER A 45 2.62 4.49 -20.32
CA SER A 45 3.92 3.83 -20.46
C SER A 45 3.99 2.49 -19.73
N THR A 46 3.06 2.19 -18.84
CA THR A 46 3.05 0.97 -18.05
C THR A 46 1.64 0.54 -17.67
N PRO A 47 1.37 -0.78 -17.62
CA PRO A 47 0.07 -1.26 -17.11
C PRO A 47 -0.09 -1.10 -15.59
N ARG A 48 0.93 -0.59 -14.88
CA ARG A 48 0.86 -0.38 -13.42
C ARG A 48 0.08 0.88 -13.02
N GLN A 49 -0.26 1.75 -13.97
CA GLN A 49 -1.06 2.94 -13.68
C GLN A 49 -2.49 2.52 -13.35
N SER A 50 -3.00 2.91 -12.19
CA SER A 50 -4.37 2.62 -11.77
C SER A 50 -4.88 3.71 -10.85
N ALA A 51 -6.13 4.11 -11.07
CA ALA A 51 -6.82 5.03 -10.17
C ALA A 51 -7.56 4.29 -9.04
N ASP A 52 -7.73 2.97 -9.19
CA ASP A 52 -8.59 2.20 -8.29
C ASP A 52 -7.85 1.31 -7.32
N VAL A 53 -6.71 0.78 -7.73
CA VAL A 53 -5.95 -0.17 -6.92
C VAL A 53 -4.54 0.36 -6.71
N GLN A 54 -4.05 0.23 -5.49
CA GLN A 54 -2.67 0.56 -5.15
C GLN A 54 -2.02 -0.68 -4.56
N VAL A 55 -0.79 -0.98 -5.01
CA VAL A 55 -0.02 -2.11 -4.49
C VAL A 55 1.36 -1.61 -4.10
N LYS A 56 1.77 -1.99 -2.89
CA LYS A 56 3.06 -1.61 -2.32
C LYS A 56 3.83 -2.85 -1.92
N TRP A 57 5.09 -2.89 -2.28
CA TRP A 57 6.06 -3.85 -1.79
C TRP A 57 7.06 -3.09 -0.94
N PHE A 58 7.21 -3.47 0.32
CA PHE A 58 8.12 -2.75 1.19
C PHE A 58 8.91 -3.68 2.10
N VAL A 59 10.22 -3.43 2.18
CA VAL A 59 11.11 -4.12 3.10
C VAL A 59 11.40 -3.16 4.25
N HIS A 60 10.94 -3.52 5.44
CA HIS A 60 11.19 -2.74 6.64
C HIS A 60 12.42 -3.27 7.37
N PRO A 61 13.41 -2.41 7.65
CA PRO A 61 14.57 -2.84 8.42
C PRO A 61 14.21 -3.14 9.87
N PRO A 62 15.06 -3.91 10.60
CA PRO A 62 14.83 -4.14 12.03
C PRO A 62 14.65 -2.84 12.80
N GLY A 63 13.69 -2.83 13.71
CA GLY A 63 13.40 -1.66 14.55
C GLY A 63 12.58 -0.58 13.88
N HIS A 64 12.14 -0.80 12.64
CA HIS A 64 11.38 0.22 11.93
C HIS A 64 9.95 0.31 12.48
N ALA A 65 9.49 1.54 12.67
CA ALA A 65 8.16 1.81 13.18
C ALA A 65 7.60 3.06 12.50
N ARG A 66 6.29 3.10 12.33
CA ARG A 66 5.62 4.29 11.84
C ARG A 66 5.62 5.35 12.96
N ALA A 67 5.93 6.58 12.60
CA ALA A 67 5.82 7.70 13.52
C ALA A 67 4.35 8.10 13.63
N GLY A 68 3.76 7.87 14.80
CA GLY A 68 2.37 8.23 15.07
C GLY A 68 1.34 7.34 14.38
N TRP A 69 0.10 7.78 14.41
CA TRP A 69 -1.05 7.07 13.88
C TRP A 69 -1.41 7.57 12.49
N ALA A 70 -1.69 6.64 11.57
CA ALA A 70 -2.33 6.98 10.32
C ALA A 70 -3.82 7.16 10.56
N GLU A 71 -4.34 8.31 10.14
CA GLU A 71 -5.75 8.62 10.33
C GLU A 71 -6.65 7.75 9.45
N PRO A 72 -7.93 7.57 9.82
CA PRO A 72 -8.89 6.89 8.95
C PRO A 72 -8.90 7.48 7.55
N ASP A 73 -9.07 6.62 6.56
CA ASP A 73 -9.11 7.01 5.16
C ASP A 73 -10.31 6.37 4.45
N ARG A 74 -10.37 6.48 3.13
CA ARG A 74 -11.50 5.99 2.34
C ARG A 74 -11.20 4.70 1.60
N CYS A 75 -10.21 3.96 2.07
CA CYS A 75 -9.80 2.72 1.42
C CYS A 75 -10.04 1.53 2.32
N ILE A 76 -10.18 0.37 1.69
CA ILE A 76 -9.94 -0.90 2.36
C ILE A 76 -8.48 -1.21 2.10
N SER A 77 -7.77 -1.63 3.13
CA SER A 77 -6.35 -1.94 3.03
C SER A 77 -6.10 -3.36 3.51
N LEU A 78 -5.25 -4.05 2.77
CA LEU A 78 -4.83 -5.42 3.06
C LEU A 78 -3.31 -5.43 3.17
N CYS A 79 -2.78 -5.93 4.28
CA CYS A 79 -1.36 -6.17 4.45
C CYS A 79 -1.11 -7.65 4.58
N VAL A 80 -0.18 -8.19 3.81
CA VAL A 80 0.20 -9.59 3.84
C VAL A 80 1.68 -9.69 4.19
N LEU A 81 2.00 -10.47 5.21
CA LEU A 81 3.39 -10.72 5.61
C LEU A 81 4.02 -11.71 4.65
N LEU A 82 5.14 -11.34 4.06
CA LEU A 82 5.90 -12.20 3.16
C LEU A 82 7.13 -12.78 3.85
N ASP A 83 7.69 -12.05 4.81
CA ASP A 83 8.86 -12.47 5.56
C ASP A 83 8.97 -11.64 6.84
N GLY A 84 9.52 -12.21 7.91
CA GLY A 84 9.73 -11.51 9.17
C GLY A 84 8.50 -11.49 10.06
N GLU A 85 8.32 -10.39 10.77
CA GLU A 85 7.17 -10.20 11.65
C GLU A 85 6.78 -8.72 11.70
N MET A 86 5.51 -8.46 11.96
CA MET A 86 5.01 -7.09 12.11
C MET A 86 3.87 -7.06 13.12
N ARG A 87 3.86 -6.03 13.94
CA ARG A 87 2.72 -5.72 14.80
C ARG A 87 2.00 -4.51 14.23
N CYS A 88 0.69 -4.63 14.07
CA CYS A 88 -0.18 -3.53 13.67
C CYS A 88 -1.13 -3.24 14.81
N ASP A 89 -1.27 -1.98 15.18
CA ASP A 89 -2.24 -1.56 16.19
C ASP A 89 -3.31 -0.73 15.49
N PHE A 90 -4.56 -1.01 15.80
CA PHE A 90 -5.71 -0.33 15.24
C PHE A 90 -6.48 0.36 16.35
N ARG A 91 -7.02 1.54 16.07
CA ARG A 91 -7.82 2.28 17.04
C ARG A 91 -9.11 2.76 16.38
N SER A 92 -10.24 2.39 16.97
CA SER A 92 -11.55 2.83 16.50
C SER A 92 -11.81 4.29 16.89
N ARG A 93 -12.88 4.86 16.34
CA ARG A 93 -13.30 6.22 16.70
C ARG A 93 -13.65 6.35 18.19
N ASP A 94 -14.11 5.24 18.79
CA ASP A 94 -14.46 5.20 20.21
C ASP A 94 -13.24 4.98 21.10
N GLY A 95 -12.05 4.89 20.52
CA GLY A 95 -10.82 4.70 21.27
C GLY A 95 -10.50 3.26 21.62
N VAL A 96 -11.23 2.28 21.10
CA VAL A 96 -10.92 0.87 21.31
C VAL A 96 -9.70 0.50 20.48
N GLU A 97 -8.71 -0.09 21.12
CA GLU A 97 -7.49 -0.51 20.45
C GLU A 97 -7.46 -2.02 20.25
N GLU A 98 -7.06 -2.43 19.04
CA GLU A 98 -6.94 -3.83 18.65
C GLU A 98 -5.53 -4.10 18.12
N PRO A 99 -4.72 -4.88 18.84
CA PRO A 99 -3.41 -5.28 18.32
C PRO A 99 -3.56 -6.49 17.40
N VAL A 100 -2.79 -6.48 16.32
CA VAL A 100 -2.73 -7.60 15.38
C VAL A 100 -1.26 -7.94 15.16
N ARG A 101 -0.91 -9.22 15.29
CA ARG A 101 0.47 -9.69 15.05
C ARG A 101 0.50 -10.56 13.82
N LEU A 102 1.39 -10.20 12.90
CA LEU A 102 1.67 -10.99 11.71
C LEU A 102 3.01 -11.67 11.96
N THR A 103 3.03 -12.99 12.10
CA THR A 103 4.23 -13.72 12.52
C THR A 103 4.67 -14.81 11.56
N ARG A 104 3.79 -15.25 10.64
CA ARG A 104 4.12 -16.28 9.66
C ARG A 104 3.84 -15.77 8.26
N ARG A 105 4.63 -16.23 7.31
CA ARG A 105 4.39 -15.93 5.90
C ARG A 105 2.95 -16.23 5.54
N GLY A 106 2.27 -15.25 4.93
CA GLY A 106 0.88 -15.36 4.55
C GLY A 106 -0.09 -14.81 5.60
N ASP A 107 0.37 -14.51 6.82
CA ASP A 107 -0.48 -13.83 7.79
C ASP A 107 -0.90 -12.49 7.19
N TYR A 108 -2.14 -12.10 7.42
CA TYR A 108 -2.66 -10.86 6.86
C TYR A 108 -3.55 -10.14 7.86
N VAL A 109 -3.71 -8.86 7.62
CA VAL A 109 -4.74 -8.05 8.22
C VAL A 109 -5.39 -7.23 7.13
N ILE A 110 -6.71 -7.13 7.19
CA ILE A 110 -7.48 -6.29 6.27
C ILE A 110 -8.39 -5.41 7.10
N TRP A 111 -8.48 -4.13 6.74
CA TRP A 111 -9.31 -3.22 7.54
C TRP A 111 -10.05 -2.22 6.67
N HIS A 112 -11.20 -1.82 7.20
CA HIS A 112 -12.04 -0.77 6.64
C HIS A 112 -11.47 0.57 7.10
N GLY A 113 -10.82 1.28 6.17
CA GLY A 113 -10.09 2.51 6.48
C GLY A 113 -10.90 3.58 7.19
N PRO A 114 -12.19 3.80 6.84
CA PRO A 114 -12.99 4.81 7.55
C PRO A 114 -13.22 4.52 9.03
N SER A 115 -13.09 3.26 9.46
CA SER A 115 -13.39 2.86 10.85
C SER A 115 -12.18 2.85 11.76
N TRP A 116 -10.97 2.85 11.22
CA TRP A 116 -9.76 2.60 11.98
C TRP A 116 -8.63 3.55 11.66
N ALA A 117 -8.04 4.14 12.70
CA ALA A 117 -6.68 4.65 12.63
C ALA A 117 -5.74 3.48 12.86
N HIS A 118 -4.50 3.55 12.37
CA HIS A 118 -3.56 2.46 12.55
C HIS A 118 -2.13 2.94 12.69
N THR A 119 -1.29 2.08 13.24
CA THR A 119 0.14 2.25 13.28
C THR A 119 0.79 0.86 13.23
N TRP A 120 2.10 0.80 13.01
CA TRP A 120 2.78 -0.48 12.89
C TRP A 120 4.23 -0.37 13.34
N ARG A 121 4.80 -1.53 13.68
CA ARG A 121 6.21 -1.64 13.99
C ARG A 121 6.70 -3.06 13.74
N THR A 122 7.99 -3.20 13.51
CA THR A 122 8.68 -4.49 13.40
C THR A 122 9.96 -4.43 14.20
N GLU A 123 10.25 -5.48 14.97
CA GLU A 123 11.48 -5.55 15.73
C GLU A 123 12.60 -6.18 14.91
N SER A 124 12.31 -7.27 14.23
CA SER A 124 13.30 -8.04 13.47
C SER A 124 13.38 -7.67 12.00
N GLY A 125 12.48 -6.82 11.53
CA GLY A 125 12.35 -6.50 10.12
C GLY A 125 11.32 -7.40 9.45
N CYS A 126 10.80 -6.94 8.31
CA CYS A 126 9.82 -7.71 7.56
C CYS A 126 9.71 -7.22 6.13
N THR A 127 9.12 -8.07 5.30
CA THR A 127 8.68 -7.70 3.96
C THR A 127 7.17 -7.80 3.92
N ILE A 128 6.52 -6.72 3.49
CA ILE A 128 5.06 -6.58 3.48
C ILE A 128 4.59 -6.26 2.07
N LEU A 129 3.53 -6.95 1.64
CA LEU A 129 2.75 -6.56 0.47
C LEU A 129 1.49 -5.87 0.97
N THR A 130 1.25 -4.65 0.50
CA THR A 130 0.05 -3.90 0.84
C THR A 130 -0.77 -3.67 -0.42
N VAL A 131 -2.07 -3.94 -0.32
CA VAL A 131 -3.03 -3.68 -1.41
C VAL A 131 -4.13 -2.79 -0.86
N ARG A 132 -4.48 -1.73 -1.60
CA ARG A 132 -5.52 -0.78 -1.21
C ARG A 132 -6.49 -0.57 -2.36
N TRP A 133 -7.76 -0.42 -2.02
CA TRP A 133 -8.79 -0.07 -3.00
C TRP A 133 -9.88 0.77 -2.34
N PRO A 134 -10.60 1.61 -3.12
CA PRO A 134 -11.63 2.46 -2.54
C PRO A 134 -12.77 1.66 -1.93
N VAL A 135 -13.34 2.18 -0.85
CA VAL A 135 -14.54 1.62 -0.24
C VAL A 135 -15.71 1.77 -1.22
N GLY A 136 -16.46 0.68 -1.42
CA GLY A 136 -17.66 0.72 -2.25
C GLY A 136 -18.77 1.60 -1.64
N GLU A 137 -19.72 2.02 -2.47
CA GLU A 137 -20.80 2.91 -2.04
C GLU A 137 -21.59 2.36 -0.85
N ALA A 138 -21.87 1.06 -0.84
CA ALA A 138 -22.60 0.44 0.27
C ALA A 138 -21.87 0.55 1.60
N LEU A 139 -20.53 0.49 1.58
CA LEU A 139 -19.72 0.61 2.78
C LEU A 139 -19.53 2.06 3.20
N LYS A 140 -19.53 3.00 2.25
CA LYS A 140 -19.40 4.42 2.54
C LYS A 140 -20.56 4.97 3.36
N GLN A 141 -21.72 4.35 3.27
CA GLN A 141 -22.95 4.79 3.92
C GLN A 141 -23.11 4.25 5.34
N ARG A 142 -22.23 3.42 5.79
CA ARG A 142 -22.29 2.80 7.11
C ARG A 142 -21.61 3.59 8.22
#